data_4257f5c2b76e851b4642e40d85222627
#
_entry.id   4257f5c2b76e851b4642e40d85222627
#
_cell.length_a   1.000
_cell.length_b   1.000
_cell.length_c   1.000
_cell.angle_alpha   90.00
_cell.angle_beta   90.00
_cell.angle_gamma   90.00
#
_symmetry.space_group_name_H-M   'P 1'
#
loop_
_entity.id
_entity.type
_entity.pdbx_description
1 polymer ?
#
loop_
_entity_poly.entity_id
_entity_poly.type
_entity_poly.pdbx_seq_one_letter_code
_entity_poly.pdbx_strand_id
1 'polypeptide(L)'
;MKPNKQLRRKYHTDYLDQSDFSSKARLLQSIWRTEKGYDFEKYGNFLKEDFAKQTGANYLTDSIFEIVKSEVENAKTQGKVISEPRIWNNLLSSQPLAFNLFGELKLNGPLATTVFEELYPDLKIEKITNIEFEHSPGRKDLKYTGDSSAFDVFVEYLTTSGQLSFFGIEVKYAEHLKDNPSSHKERYEEISKESGFFDLSQLEKLKEKPIQQIWRDHLLILSLFISNKDYYRGDFIYLFPSENKECANAITKYKQTFLPNKENYFKPLTIEKIVGLLKEKSTENWIKEFEDRYLNFNKTNASW
;
A
#
# COMPACT_ATOMS: atom_id res chain seq x y z
N MET A 1 3.51 -4.03 -22.01
CA MET A 1 3.46 -5.20 -22.92
C MET A 1 3.46 -6.46 -22.08
N LYS A 2 2.58 -7.40 -22.39
CA LYS A 2 2.47 -8.69 -21.66
C LYS A 2 3.73 -9.53 -21.85
N PRO A 3 4.27 -10.19 -20.81
CA PRO A 3 5.47 -11.00 -20.93
C PRO A 3 5.32 -12.17 -21.90
N ASN A 4 6.45 -12.64 -22.45
CA ASN A 4 6.49 -13.76 -23.39
C ASN A 4 5.80 -15.01 -22.82
N LYS A 5 5.00 -15.70 -23.65
CA LYS A 5 4.22 -16.86 -23.25
C LYS A 5 5.08 -18.04 -22.80
N GLN A 6 6.23 -18.27 -23.46
CA GLN A 6 7.16 -19.35 -23.08
C GLN A 6 7.73 -19.11 -21.68
N LEU A 7 8.14 -17.86 -21.40
CA LEU A 7 8.65 -17.47 -20.09
C LEU A 7 7.58 -17.64 -19.01
N ARG A 8 6.34 -17.22 -19.28
CA ARG A 8 5.22 -17.41 -18.35
C ARG A 8 4.94 -18.89 -18.06
N ARG A 9 5.01 -19.76 -19.08
CA ARG A 9 4.88 -21.21 -18.91
C ARG A 9 6.00 -21.81 -18.06
N LYS A 10 7.25 -21.40 -18.32
CA LYS A 10 8.42 -21.87 -17.54
C LYS A 10 8.25 -21.61 -16.05
N TYR A 11 7.67 -20.46 -15.68
CA TYR A 11 7.47 -20.06 -14.27
C TYR A 11 6.06 -20.31 -13.74
N HIS A 12 5.25 -21.09 -14.45
CA HIS A 12 3.90 -21.49 -14.07
C HIS A 12 2.92 -20.31 -13.92
N THR A 13 3.10 -19.26 -14.73
CA THR A 13 2.28 -18.05 -14.71
C THR A 13 1.48 -17.84 -16.00
N ASP A 14 1.32 -18.87 -16.82
CA ASP A 14 0.49 -18.84 -18.04
C ASP A 14 -1.00 -18.84 -17.67
N TYR A 15 -1.41 -17.77 -17.02
CA TYR A 15 -2.71 -17.53 -16.45
C TYR A 15 -3.30 -16.23 -17.02
N LEU A 16 -4.63 -16.10 -17.01
CA LEU A 16 -5.32 -14.91 -17.48
C LEU A 16 -5.28 -13.81 -16.42
N ASP A 17 -4.26 -12.97 -16.47
CA ASP A 17 -4.24 -11.75 -15.69
C ASP A 17 -5.07 -10.65 -16.36
N GLN A 18 -5.62 -9.77 -15.57
CA GLN A 18 -6.53 -8.72 -16.01
C GLN A 18 -5.81 -7.53 -16.68
N SER A 19 -4.50 -7.37 -16.42
CA SER A 19 -3.68 -6.35 -17.06
C SER A 19 -2.31 -6.89 -17.47
N ASP A 20 -1.64 -6.18 -18.39
CA ASP A 20 -0.26 -6.47 -18.75
C ASP A 20 0.66 -6.33 -17.53
N PHE A 21 0.41 -5.32 -16.69
CA PHE A 21 1.21 -5.10 -15.49
C PHE A 21 1.03 -6.22 -14.47
N SER A 22 -0.21 -6.66 -14.20
CA SER A 22 -0.46 -7.80 -13.29
C SER A 22 0.26 -9.07 -13.77
N SER A 23 0.30 -9.29 -15.08
CA SER A 23 1.02 -10.42 -15.69
C SER A 23 2.54 -10.32 -15.50
N LYS A 24 3.10 -9.11 -15.64
CA LYS A 24 4.52 -8.85 -15.35
C LYS A 24 4.86 -9.05 -13.87
N ALA A 25 4.07 -8.49 -12.99
CA ALA A 25 4.26 -8.59 -11.55
C ALA A 25 4.19 -10.05 -11.08
N ARG A 26 3.19 -10.82 -11.56
CA ARG A 26 3.10 -12.26 -11.29
C ARG A 26 4.33 -13.02 -11.74
N LEU A 27 4.80 -12.75 -12.95
CA LEU A 27 6.00 -13.39 -13.49
C LEU A 27 7.23 -13.03 -12.65
N LEU A 28 7.42 -11.77 -12.29
CA LEU A 28 8.54 -11.34 -11.45
C LEU A 28 8.54 -12.05 -10.09
N GLN A 29 7.39 -12.12 -9.43
CA GLN A 29 7.27 -12.85 -8.15
C GLN A 29 7.57 -14.34 -8.31
N SER A 30 7.17 -14.95 -9.41
CA SER A 30 7.42 -16.36 -9.67
C SER A 30 8.88 -16.65 -10.04
N ILE A 31 9.57 -15.72 -10.71
CA ILE A 31 11.01 -15.78 -10.94
C ILE A 31 11.75 -15.71 -9.59
N TRP A 32 11.45 -14.67 -8.79
CA TRP A 32 12.04 -14.50 -7.45
C TRP A 32 11.84 -15.74 -6.57
N ARG A 33 10.62 -16.28 -6.52
CA ARG A 33 10.31 -17.52 -5.80
C ARG A 33 11.20 -18.69 -6.27
N THR A 34 11.39 -18.84 -7.59
CA THR A 34 12.21 -19.92 -8.16
C THR A 34 13.68 -19.72 -7.84
N GLU A 35 14.19 -18.50 -7.87
CA GLU A 35 15.57 -18.17 -7.47
C GLU A 35 15.85 -18.48 -6.00
N LYS A 36 14.85 -18.31 -5.13
CA LYS A 36 14.91 -18.69 -3.71
C LYS A 36 14.75 -20.21 -3.49
N GLY A 37 14.46 -21.00 -4.53
CA GLY A 37 14.22 -22.45 -4.42
C GLY A 37 12.89 -22.81 -3.74
N TYR A 38 11.94 -21.88 -3.65
CA TYR A 38 10.66 -22.13 -3.00
C TYR A 38 9.67 -22.83 -3.94
N ASP A 39 8.97 -23.81 -3.39
CA ASP A 39 7.87 -24.47 -4.09
C ASP A 39 6.59 -23.62 -4.06
N PHE A 40 5.63 -23.95 -4.89
CA PHE A 40 4.37 -23.20 -5.00
C PHE A 40 3.15 -24.11 -5.00
N GLU A 41 2.02 -23.56 -4.61
CA GLU A 41 0.73 -24.24 -4.60
C GLU A 41 -0.02 -24.01 -5.92
N LYS A 42 -0.16 -22.73 -6.33
CA LYS A 42 -0.92 -22.35 -7.53
C LYS A 42 -0.40 -21.04 -8.17
N TYR A 43 -0.72 -20.88 -9.44
CA TYR A 43 -0.48 -19.65 -10.23
C TYR A 43 0.95 -19.13 -10.24
N GLY A 44 1.91 -19.96 -9.82
CA GLY A 44 3.32 -19.59 -9.74
C GLY A 44 3.70 -18.63 -8.61
N ASN A 45 2.74 -17.92 -8.03
CA ASN A 45 2.98 -16.88 -7.02
C ASN A 45 2.37 -17.17 -5.64
N PHE A 46 1.72 -18.31 -5.44
CA PHE A 46 1.29 -18.74 -4.11
C PHE A 46 2.26 -19.79 -3.59
N LEU A 47 2.95 -19.49 -2.50
CA LEU A 47 3.76 -20.48 -1.76
C LEU A 47 2.85 -21.52 -1.13
N LYS A 48 3.40 -22.69 -0.79
CA LYS A 48 2.71 -23.63 0.07
C LYS A 48 2.45 -22.98 1.42
N GLU A 49 1.20 -23.01 1.88
CA GLU A 49 0.75 -22.25 3.04
C GLU A 49 1.55 -22.59 4.30
N ASP A 50 1.62 -23.87 4.67
CA ASP A 50 2.32 -24.33 5.87
C ASP A 50 3.79 -23.92 5.86
N PHE A 51 4.47 -24.08 4.72
CA PHE A 51 5.85 -23.66 4.55
C PHE A 51 6.00 -22.16 4.76
N ALA A 52 5.19 -21.36 4.09
CA ALA A 52 5.28 -19.90 4.18
C ALA A 52 4.98 -19.38 5.59
N LYS A 53 3.99 -19.98 6.27
CA LYS A 53 3.62 -19.61 7.63
C LYS A 53 4.67 -19.99 8.67
N GLN A 54 5.34 -21.13 8.48
CA GLN A 54 6.38 -21.59 9.41
C GLN A 54 7.70 -20.87 9.22
N THR A 55 8.06 -20.55 7.99
CA THR A 55 9.40 -20.04 7.64
C THR A 55 9.47 -18.54 7.41
N GLY A 56 8.32 -17.85 7.27
CA GLY A 56 8.31 -16.45 6.87
C GLY A 56 8.78 -16.19 5.43
N ALA A 57 8.78 -17.22 4.56
CA ALA A 57 9.32 -17.16 3.20
C ALA A 57 8.75 -16.04 2.32
N ASN A 58 7.63 -15.41 2.71
CA ASN A 58 7.06 -14.23 2.06
C ASN A 58 7.66 -12.92 2.55
N TYR A 59 8.55 -12.94 3.55
CA TYR A 59 9.14 -11.76 4.16
C TYR A 59 10.64 -11.68 3.93
N LEU A 60 11.17 -10.47 3.81
CA LEU A 60 12.55 -10.24 3.42
C LEU A 60 13.54 -10.41 4.58
N THR A 61 13.04 -10.23 5.82
CA THR A 61 13.84 -10.37 7.04
C THR A 61 13.04 -11.08 8.13
N ASP A 62 13.76 -11.65 9.09
CA ASP A 62 13.13 -12.26 10.28
C ASP A 62 12.40 -11.23 11.13
N SER A 63 12.92 -10.01 11.21
CA SER A 63 12.27 -8.90 11.93
C SER A 63 10.89 -8.55 11.34
N ILE A 64 10.79 -8.48 10.00
CA ILE A 64 9.50 -8.25 9.34
C ILE A 64 8.55 -9.42 9.63
N PHE A 65 9.04 -10.66 9.57
CA PHE A 65 8.22 -11.84 9.86
C PHE A 65 7.69 -11.84 11.30
N GLU A 66 8.51 -11.46 12.30
CA GLU A 66 8.06 -11.32 13.68
C GLU A 66 7.00 -10.24 13.85
N ILE A 67 7.14 -9.08 13.17
CA ILE A 67 6.10 -8.06 13.14
C ILE A 67 4.78 -8.66 12.62
N VAL A 68 4.82 -9.36 11.49
CA VAL A 68 3.62 -9.95 10.88
C VAL A 68 2.97 -10.97 11.79
N LYS A 69 3.74 -11.83 12.45
CA LYS A 69 3.20 -12.80 13.42
C LYS A 69 2.45 -12.09 14.53
N SER A 70 3.08 -11.08 15.12
CA SER A 70 2.46 -10.27 16.18
C SER A 70 1.18 -9.58 15.70
N GLU A 71 1.19 -9.00 14.49
CA GLU A 71 -0.01 -8.33 13.93
C GLU A 71 -1.15 -9.32 13.66
N VAL A 72 -0.85 -10.53 13.16
CA VAL A 72 -1.86 -11.60 12.94
C VAL A 72 -2.41 -12.12 14.26
N GLU A 73 -1.56 -12.37 15.26
CA GLU A 73 -1.98 -12.84 16.59
C GLU A 73 -2.91 -11.82 17.26
N ASN A 74 -2.56 -10.54 17.16
CA ASN A 74 -3.33 -9.45 17.77
C ASN A 74 -4.54 -9.01 16.93
N ALA A 75 -4.64 -9.44 15.66
CA ALA A 75 -5.66 -8.94 14.73
C ALA A 75 -7.09 -9.12 15.26
N LYS A 76 -7.40 -10.27 15.85
CA LYS A 76 -8.74 -10.56 16.38
C LYS A 76 -9.12 -9.66 17.56
N THR A 77 -8.18 -9.43 18.47
CA THR A 77 -8.40 -8.59 19.66
C THR A 77 -8.45 -7.11 19.34
N GLN A 78 -7.68 -6.68 18.35
CA GLN A 78 -7.61 -5.30 17.89
C GLN A 78 -8.61 -4.98 16.76
N GLY A 79 -9.38 -5.96 16.30
CA GLY A 79 -10.33 -5.80 15.20
C GLY A 79 -9.69 -5.54 13.84
N LYS A 80 -8.40 -5.86 13.66
CA LYS A 80 -7.69 -5.71 12.37
C LYS A 80 -8.15 -6.77 11.36
N VAL A 81 -8.14 -6.42 10.08
CA VAL A 81 -8.50 -7.33 8.99
C VAL A 81 -7.24 -7.76 8.24
N ILE A 82 -6.59 -8.82 8.76
CA ILE A 82 -5.46 -9.45 8.09
C ILE A 82 -5.95 -10.72 7.40
N SER A 83 -5.72 -10.81 6.11
CA SER A 83 -6.27 -11.87 5.28
C SER A 83 -5.41 -13.14 5.30
N GLU A 84 -5.77 -14.13 6.12
CA GLU A 84 -5.18 -15.47 6.04
C GLU A 84 -5.91 -16.33 4.99
N PRO A 85 -5.22 -17.23 4.25
CA PRO A 85 -3.76 -17.46 4.27
C PRO A 85 -2.95 -16.47 3.43
N ARG A 86 -3.61 -15.49 2.79
CA ARG A 86 -3.01 -14.58 1.80
C ARG A 86 -1.81 -13.81 2.35
N ILE A 87 -1.83 -13.42 3.62
CA ILE A 87 -0.72 -12.74 4.28
C ILE A 87 0.56 -13.61 4.26
N TRP A 88 0.43 -14.91 4.43
CA TRP A 88 1.56 -15.83 4.49
C TRP A 88 2.08 -16.22 3.10
N ASN A 89 1.19 -16.52 2.16
CA ASN A 89 1.55 -17.28 0.96
C ASN A 89 1.41 -16.54 -0.37
N ASN A 90 0.71 -15.40 -0.44
CA ASN A 90 0.49 -14.71 -1.72
C ASN A 90 1.56 -13.65 -1.98
N LEU A 91 2.55 -13.97 -2.81
CA LEU A 91 3.64 -13.08 -3.20
C LEU A 91 3.20 -11.84 -3.97
N LEU A 92 1.99 -11.85 -4.54
CA LEU A 92 1.46 -10.76 -5.37
C LEU A 92 0.58 -9.79 -4.58
N SER A 93 0.30 -10.08 -3.31
CA SER A 93 -0.56 -9.25 -2.47
C SER A 93 0.14 -7.97 -2.01
N SER A 94 -0.59 -6.84 -2.05
CA SER A 94 -0.13 -5.55 -1.53
C SER A 94 0.08 -5.58 0.00
N GLN A 95 -0.67 -6.39 0.74
CA GLN A 95 -0.55 -6.46 2.20
C GLN A 95 0.84 -6.97 2.64
N PRO A 96 1.37 -8.13 2.18
CA PRO A 96 2.76 -8.51 2.46
C PRO A 96 3.79 -7.50 1.92
N LEU A 97 3.53 -6.83 0.79
CA LEU A 97 4.41 -5.80 0.27
C LEU A 97 4.51 -4.61 1.24
N ALA A 98 3.38 -4.17 1.81
CA ALA A 98 3.37 -3.11 2.81
C ALA A 98 4.27 -3.45 4.01
N PHE A 99 4.17 -4.68 4.54
CA PHE A 99 5.05 -5.14 5.61
C PHE A 99 6.52 -5.20 5.17
N ASN A 100 6.81 -5.71 3.98
CA ASN A 100 8.18 -5.80 3.46
C ASN A 100 8.83 -4.41 3.24
N LEU A 101 8.04 -3.37 2.95
CA LEU A 101 8.57 -2.02 2.74
C LEU A 101 8.68 -1.23 4.04
N PHE A 102 7.70 -1.34 4.91
CA PHE A 102 7.61 -0.49 6.11
C PHE A 102 8.00 -1.20 7.40
N GLY A 103 8.22 -2.51 7.40
CA GLY A 103 8.54 -3.26 8.61
C GLY A 103 9.88 -2.85 9.22
N GLU A 104 10.92 -2.78 8.41
CA GLU A 104 12.24 -2.30 8.88
C GLU A 104 12.22 -0.79 9.21
N LEU A 105 11.42 0.00 8.51
CA LEU A 105 11.24 1.42 8.84
C LEU A 105 10.54 1.62 10.20
N LYS A 106 9.61 0.71 10.57
CA LYS A 106 8.98 0.70 11.89
C LYS A 106 10.01 0.49 13.00
N LEU A 107 11.04 -0.32 12.75
CA LEU A 107 12.11 -0.60 13.71
C LEU A 107 13.24 0.43 13.68
N ASN A 108 13.40 1.14 12.55
CA ASN A 108 14.46 2.15 12.35
C ASN A 108 13.83 3.54 12.15
N GLY A 109 13.34 4.12 13.26
CA GLY A 109 12.71 5.45 13.24
C GLY A 109 13.60 6.58 12.66
N PRO A 110 14.91 6.62 12.92
CA PRO A 110 15.81 7.59 12.28
C PRO A 110 15.82 7.48 10.75
N LEU A 111 15.92 6.27 10.20
CA LEU A 111 15.87 6.07 8.75
C LEU A 111 14.50 6.45 8.19
N ALA A 112 13.41 6.04 8.85
CA ALA A 112 12.07 6.46 8.47
C ALA A 112 11.92 7.97 8.43
N THR A 113 12.40 8.67 9.46
CA THR A 113 12.37 10.14 9.53
C THR A 113 13.10 10.76 8.34
N THR A 114 14.34 10.33 8.09
CA THR A 114 15.14 10.86 6.97
C THR A 114 14.44 10.66 5.61
N VAL A 115 13.85 9.49 5.39
CA VAL A 115 13.15 9.18 4.13
C VAL A 115 11.89 10.03 3.96
N PHE A 116 11.07 10.16 4.99
CA PHE A 116 9.83 10.94 4.90
C PHE A 116 10.09 12.46 4.84
N GLU A 117 11.12 12.95 5.52
CA GLU A 117 11.56 14.35 5.42
C GLU A 117 11.99 14.68 3.98
N GLU A 118 12.78 13.83 3.34
CA GLU A 118 13.22 14.02 1.96
C GLU A 118 12.10 13.87 0.93
N LEU A 119 11.13 12.98 1.19
CA LEU A 119 9.94 12.85 0.35
C LEU A 119 9.05 14.10 0.40
N TYR A 120 8.97 14.75 1.57
CA TYR A 120 8.00 15.81 1.84
C TYR A 120 8.63 16.99 2.62
N PRO A 121 9.64 17.69 2.06
CA PRO A 121 10.39 18.73 2.76
C PRO A 121 9.50 19.88 3.25
N ASP A 122 8.41 20.16 2.54
CA ASP A 122 7.46 21.22 2.92
C ASP A 122 6.71 20.92 4.23
N LEU A 123 6.65 19.67 4.65
CA LEU A 123 5.98 19.25 5.88
C LEU A 123 6.84 19.43 7.13
N LYS A 124 8.14 19.71 6.97
CA LYS A 124 9.09 19.97 8.05
C LYS A 124 9.03 18.91 9.14
N ILE A 125 9.13 17.64 8.72
CA ILE A 125 9.09 16.49 9.62
C ILE A 125 10.33 16.50 10.49
N GLU A 126 10.17 16.50 11.82
CA GLU A 126 11.27 16.37 12.77
C GLU A 126 11.52 14.91 13.12
N LYS A 127 10.43 14.17 13.30
CA LYS A 127 10.52 12.77 13.76
C LYS A 127 9.28 11.97 13.39
N ILE A 128 9.50 10.78 12.83
CA ILE A 128 8.46 9.75 12.78
C ILE A 128 8.33 9.15 14.18
N THR A 129 7.13 9.20 14.74
CA THR A 129 6.85 8.75 16.12
C THR A 129 6.24 7.36 16.16
N ASN A 130 5.50 6.97 15.11
CA ASN A 130 4.83 5.68 15.05
C ASN A 130 4.62 5.21 13.61
N ILE A 131 4.70 3.90 13.39
CA ILE A 131 4.27 3.22 12.16
C ILE A 131 3.42 2.02 12.56
N GLU A 132 2.17 1.99 12.11
CA GLU A 132 1.24 0.88 12.37
C GLU A 132 0.73 0.27 11.06
N PHE A 133 0.41 -1.02 11.09
CA PHE A 133 -0.18 -1.75 9.97
C PHE A 133 -1.66 -2.03 10.23
N GLU A 134 -2.45 -2.00 9.16
CA GLU A 134 -3.89 -2.27 9.22
C GLU A 134 -4.61 -1.45 10.31
N HIS A 135 -4.15 -0.20 10.47
CA HIS A 135 -4.69 0.70 11.48
C HIS A 135 -6.06 1.23 11.08
N SER A 136 -7.02 1.14 11.98
CA SER A 136 -8.32 1.78 11.81
C SER A 136 -8.63 2.63 13.04
N PRO A 137 -8.99 3.90 12.87
CA PRO A 137 -9.36 4.76 14.00
C PRO A 137 -10.66 4.30 14.68
N GLY A 138 -11.49 3.55 13.97
CA GLY A 138 -12.74 2.97 14.53
C GLY A 138 -13.54 2.26 13.44
N ARG A 139 -13.47 0.91 13.44
CA ARG A 139 -14.24 0.08 12.50
C ARG A 139 -15.73 0.16 12.83
N LYS A 140 -16.55 0.35 11.79
CA LYS A 140 -18.01 0.47 11.88
C LYS A 140 -18.49 1.67 12.73
N ASP A 141 -17.60 2.54 13.17
CA ASP A 141 -17.94 3.74 13.92
C ASP A 141 -18.33 4.87 12.95
N LEU A 142 -19.53 5.42 13.11
CA LEU A 142 -20.04 6.53 12.32
C LEU A 142 -19.29 7.87 12.57
N LYS A 143 -18.50 7.94 13.63
CA LYS A 143 -17.56 9.04 13.82
C LYS A 143 -16.58 9.14 12.63
N TYR A 144 -16.26 8.00 12.03
CA TYR A 144 -15.40 7.87 10.85
C TYR A 144 -16.24 7.48 9.64
N THR A 145 -15.74 6.55 8.82
CA THR A 145 -16.42 6.08 7.59
C THR A 145 -17.61 5.14 7.84
N GLY A 146 -17.78 4.65 9.06
CA GLY A 146 -18.86 3.72 9.43
C GLY A 146 -18.75 2.34 8.79
N ASP A 147 -17.62 2.01 8.19
CA ASP A 147 -17.32 0.71 7.59
C ASP A 147 -16.12 0.02 8.27
N SER A 148 -15.54 -0.99 7.64
CA SER A 148 -14.38 -1.70 8.16
C SER A 148 -13.06 -1.22 7.56
N SER A 149 -13.02 -0.02 6.98
CA SER A 149 -11.81 0.55 6.37
C SER A 149 -10.68 0.70 7.39
N ALA A 150 -9.47 0.49 6.90
CA ALA A 150 -8.22 0.67 7.62
C ALA A 150 -7.17 1.21 6.64
N PHE A 151 -6.14 1.83 7.16
CA PHE A 151 -4.93 2.15 6.41
C PHE A 151 -4.06 0.90 6.31
N ASP A 152 -3.54 0.58 5.14
CA ASP A 152 -2.51 -0.46 5.03
C ASP A 152 -1.31 -0.14 5.93
N VAL A 153 -0.90 1.14 5.93
CA VAL A 153 0.11 1.68 6.84
C VAL A 153 -0.34 3.05 7.35
N PHE A 154 -0.20 3.25 8.65
CA PHE A 154 -0.45 4.52 9.32
C PHE A 154 0.87 5.03 9.91
N VAL A 155 1.22 6.28 9.63
CA VAL A 155 2.48 6.88 10.07
C VAL A 155 2.19 8.18 10.80
N GLU A 156 2.58 8.27 12.07
CA GLU A 156 2.52 9.51 12.83
C GLU A 156 3.89 10.20 12.86
N TYR A 157 3.86 11.51 12.83
CA TYR A 157 5.07 12.32 12.89
C TYR A 157 4.87 13.63 13.66
N LEU A 158 5.94 14.12 14.25
CA LEU A 158 6.03 15.48 14.76
C LEU A 158 6.70 16.38 13.74
N THR A 159 6.16 17.57 13.57
CA THR A 159 6.82 18.64 12.83
C THR A 159 7.88 19.34 13.68
N THR A 160 8.78 20.10 13.07
CA THR A 160 9.78 20.94 13.79
C THR A 160 9.15 22.01 14.70
N SER A 161 7.87 22.28 14.57
CA SER A 161 7.09 23.13 15.50
C SER A 161 6.35 22.32 16.58
N GLY A 162 6.63 21.03 16.70
CA GLY A 162 6.04 20.15 17.72
C GLY A 162 4.59 19.74 17.46
N GLN A 163 4.08 19.93 16.24
CA GLN A 163 2.69 19.59 15.90
C GLN A 163 2.60 18.13 15.47
N LEU A 164 1.66 17.37 16.06
CA LEU A 164 1.39 15.99 15.68
C LEU A 164 0.61 15.97 14.36
N SER A 165 1.07 15.12 13.44
CA SER A 165 0.47 14.95 12.11
C SER A 165 0.58 13.50 11.67
N PHE A 166 -0.12 13.13 10.59
CA PHE A 166 -0.10 11.75 10.14
C PHE A 166 -0.19 11.58 8.62
N PHE A 167 0.26 10.43 8.16
CA PHE A 167 -0.02 9.88 6.84
C PHE A 167 -0.88 8.62 6.99
N GLY A 168 -1.97 8.55 6.22
CA GLY A 168 -2.63 7.30 5.91
C GLY A 168 -2.14 6.82 4.55
N ILE A 169 -1.67 5.59 4.47
CA ILE A 169 -1.05 5.02 3.25
C ILE A 169 -1.88 3.85 2.77
N GLU A 170 -2.31 3.91 1.52
CA GLU A 170 -2.87 2.80 0.77
C GLU A 170 -1.82 2.27 -0.20
N VAL A 171 -1.56 0.96 -0.17
CA VAL A 171 -0.53 0.30 -0.96
C VAL A 171 -1.16 -0.54 -2.05
N LYS A 172 -0.78 -0.30 -3.28
CA LYS A 172 -1.17 -1.11 -4.44
C LYS A 172 0.07 -1.72 -5.08
N TYR A 173 -0.06 -2.96 -5.52
CA TYR A 173 0.98 -3.63 -6.32
C TYR A 173 0.42 -4.05 -7.66
N ALA A 174 -0.16 -5.24 -7.75
CA ALA A 174 -0.64 -5.82 -8.99
C ALA A 174 -2.17 -5.83 -9.11
N GLU A 175 -2.86 -5.27 -8.12
CA GLU A 175 -4.32 -5.18 -8.09
C GLU A 175 -4.82 -4.36 -9.29
N HIS A 176 -5.92 -4.83 -9.86
CA HIS A 176 -6.65 -4.06 -10.86
C HIS A 176 -7.81 -3.31 -10.17
N LEU A 177 -8.06 -2.10 -10.65
CA LEU A 177 -9.09 -1.23 -10.08
C LEU A 177 -10.48 -1.46 -10.73
N LYS A 178 -10.76 -2.71 -11.13
CA LYS A 178 -12.00 -3.10 -11.86
C LYS A 178 -12.99 -3.86 -11.00
N ASP A 179 -12.68 -4.11 -9.73
CA ASP A 179 -13.60 -4.75 -8.81
C ASP A 179 -14.87 -3.92 -8.63
N ASN A 180 -15.97 -4.60 -8.29
CA ASN A 180 -17.21 -3.86 -8.07
C ASN A 180 -17.06 -2.90 -6.92
N PRO A 181 -17.61 -1.67 -7.04
CA PRO A 181 -17.61 -0.72 -5.95
C PRO A 181 -18.22 -1.35 -4.71
N SER A 182 -17.66 -1.03 -3.55
CA SER A 182 -18.29 -1.37 -2.28
C SER A 182 -19.65 -0.69 -2.16
N SER A 183 -20.54 -1.23 -1.34
CA SER A 183 -21.84 -0.62 -1.06
C SER A 183 -21.63 0.82 -0.57
N HIS A 184 -22.36 1.74 -1.21
CA HIS A 184 -22.34 3.15 -0.83
C HIS A 184 -22.93 3.35 0.57
N LYS A 185 -22.42 4.35 1.30
CA LYS A 185 -22.94 4.79 2.60
C LYS A 185 -23.15 6.30 2.57
N GLU A 186 -24.24 6.77 3.15
CA GLU A 186 -24.53 8.21 3.28
C GLU A 186 -23.41 8.96 4.01
N ARG A 187 -22.75 8.29 4.98
CA ARG A 187 -21.63 8.87 5.72
C ARG A 187 -20.47 9.31 4.82
N TYR A 188 -20.27 8.67 3.68
CA TYR A 188 -19.24 9.08 2.72
C TYR A 188 -19.51 10.47 2.13
N GLU A 189 -20.78 10.76 1.83
CA GLU A 189 -21.17 12.09 1.34
C GLU A 189 -21.08 13.16 2.43
N GLU A 190 -21.46 12.80 3.67
CA GLU A 190 -21.34 13.70 4.81
C GLU A 190 -19.90 14.12 5.03
N ILE A 191 -18.95 13.16 5.10
CA ILE A 191 -17.52 13.44 5.26
C ILE A 191 -17.00 14.27 4.08
N SER A 192 -17.45 13.97 2.85
CA SER A 192 -17.04 14.74 1.67
C SER A 192 -17.46 16.21 1.78
N LYS A 193 -18.67 16.48 2.29
CA LYS A 193 -19.18 17.83 2.54
C LYS A 193 -18.44 18.53 3.69
N GLU A 194 -18.34 17.84 4.84
CA GLU A 194 -17.70 18.34 6.06
C GLU A 194 -16.23 18.70 5.85
N SER A 195 -15.50 17.88 5.06
CA SER A 195 -14.07 18.09 4.80
C SER A 195 -13.78 19.32 3.93
N GLY A 196 -14.73 19.74 3.11
CA GLY A 196 -14.49 20.78 2.10
C GLY A 196 -13.34 20.42 1.16
N PHE A 197 -13.17 19.14 0.85
CA PHE A 197 -12.08 18.64 0.02
C PHE A 197 -12.48 18.48 -1.44
N PHE A 198 -13.70 18.02 -1.69
CA PHE A 198 -14.21 17.64 -3.01
C PHE A 198 -15.14 18.68 -3.61
N ASP A 199 -15.10 18.79 -4.94
CA ASP A 199 -16.16 19.43 -5.70
C ASP A 199 -17.41 18.56 -5.64
N LEU A 200 -18.42 19.00 -4.90
CA LEU A 200 -19.67 18.25 -4.69
C LEU A 200 -20.46 18.01 -5.97
N SER A 201 -20.23 18.77 -7.03
CA SER A 201 -20.82 18.51 -8.35
C SER A 201 -20.28 17.22 -9.00
N GLN A 202 -19.13 16.72 -8.52
CA GLN A 202 -18.49 15.49 -8.98
C GLN A 202 -18.80 14.25 -8.10
N LEU A 203 -19.69 14.41 -7.12
CA LEU A 203 -19.95 13.37 -6.10
C LEU A 203 -20.36 12.01 -6.72
N GLU A 204 -21.18 12.01 -7.76
CA GLU A 204 -21.59 10.80 -8.45
C GLU A 204 -20.40 10.08 -9.11
N LYS A 205 -19.42 10.81 -9.65
CA LYS A 205 -18.22 10.21 -10.22
C LYS A 205 -17.36 9.52 -9.16
N LEU A 206 -17.33 10.05 -7.93
CA LEU A 206 -16.59 9.44 -6.82
C LEU A 206 -17.12 8.06 -6.44
N LYS A 207 -18.39 7.78 -6.69
CA LYS A 207 -19.04 6.48 -6.43
C LYS A 207 -18.68 5.41 -7.46
N GLU A 208 -18.04 5.78 -8.56
CA GLU A 208 -17.75 4.90 -9.69
C GLU A 208 -16.32 4.37 -9.71
N LYS A 209 -16.12 3.28 -10.47
CA LYS A 209 -14.78 2.78 -10.84
C LYS A 209 -14.08 3.80 -11.76
N PRO A 210 -12.79 3.92 -11.68
CA PRO A 210 -11.85 3.20 -10.80
C PRO A 210 -11.56 3.93 -9.49
N ILE A 211 -12.25 5.03 -9.18
CA ILE A 211 -11.86 5.96 -8.12
C ILE A 211 -12.60 5.75 -6.79
N GLN A 212 -13.69 4.98 -6.78
CA GLN A 212 -14.49 4.77 -5.58
C GLN A 212 -13.67 4.24 -4.39
N GLN A 213 -12.75 3.31 -4.62
CA GLN A 213 -11.89 2.81 -3.54
C GLN A 213 -10.96 3.91 -3.04
N ILE A 214 -10.27 4.63 -3.93
CA ILE A 214 -9.37 5.73 -3.56
C ILE A 214 -10.12 6.78 -2.74
N TRP A 215 -11.34 7.12 -3.16
CA TRP A 215 -12.19 8.04 -2.43
C TRP A 215 -12.50 7.55 -1.01
N ARG A 216 -12.95 6.31 -0.86
CA ARG A 216 -13.28 5.72 0.45
C ARG A 216 -12.07 5.70 1.40
N ASP A 217 -10.89 5.32 0.89
CA ASP A 217 -9.66 5.30 1.66
C ASP A 217 -9.25 6.72 2.08
N HIS A 218 -9.43 7.72 1.20
CA HIS A 218 -9.21 9.13 1.55
C HIS A 218 -10.22 9.66 2.57
N LEU A 219 -11.49 9.24 2.49
CA LEU A 219 -12.51 9.64 3.49
C LEU A 219 -12.13 9.18 4.89
N LEU A 220 -11.43 8.06 5.04
CA LEU A 220 -10.95 7.60 6.35
C LEU A 220 -9.97 8.60 6.96
N ILE A 221 -9.04 9.14 6.15
CA ILE A 221 -8.10 10.19 6.57
C ILE A 221 -8.82 11.47 6.94
N LEU A 222 -9.73 11.94 6.07
CA LEU A 222 -10.48 13.16 6.30
C LEU A 222 -11.36 13.06 7.56
N SER A 223 -12.01 11.91 7.76
CA SER A 223 -12.82 11.68 8.96
C SER A 223 -11.99 11.64 10.25
N LEU A 224 -10.81 11.02 10.21
CA LEU A 224 -9.88 11.02 11.35
C LEU A 224 -9.44 12.44 11.67
N PHE A 225 -9.01 13.20 10.66
CA PHE A 225 -8.57 14.58 10.83
C PHE A 225 -9.69 15.51 11.35
N ILE A 226 -10.92 15.35 10.86
CA ILE A 226 -12.09 16.14 11.33
C ILE A 226 -12.41 15.78 12.78
N SER A 227 -12.33 14.50 13.13
CA SER A 227 -12.81 13.97 14.41
C SER A 227 -11.79 14.02 15.54
N ASN A 228 -10.50 14.14 15.23
CA ASN A 228 -9.42 14.20 16.20
C ASN A 228 -8.65 15.52 16.06
N LYS A 229 -8.80 16.38 17.07
CA LYS A 229 -8.20 17.72 17.09
C LYS A 229 -6.74 17.77 17.53
N ASP A 230 -6.19 16.63 17.96
CA ASP A 230 -4.78 16.54 18.30
C ASP A 230 -3.89 16.55 17.05
N TYR A 231 -4.45 16.17 15.89
CA TYR A 231 -3.74 16.22 14.63
C TYR A 231 -3.80 17.61 13.99
N TYR A 232 -2.64 18.17 13.70
CA TYR A 232 -2.50 19.40 12.94
C TYR A 232 -2.75 19.18 11.44
N ARG A 233 -2.34 18.00 10.92
CA ARG A 233 -2.44 17.66 9.50
C ARG A 233 -2.60 16.16 9.28
N GLY A 234 -3.38 15.78 8.27
CA GLY A 234 -3.48 14.41 7.76
C GLY A 234 -3.33 14.41 6.24
N ASP A 235 -2.41 13.60 5.72
CA ASP A 235 -2.18 13.46 4.29
C ASP A 235 -2.42 12.02 3.82
N PHE A 236 -2.94 11.87 2.61
CA PHE A 236 -3.17 10.58 1.97
C PHE A 236 -2.04 10.23 1.00
N ILE A 237 -1.28 9.19 1.30
CA ILE A 237 -0.31 8.61 0.38
C ILE A 237 -0.95 7.42 -0.34
N TYR A 238 -1.01 7.49 -1.68
CA TYR A 238 -1.39 6.37 -2.52
C TYR A 238 -0.13 5.81 -3.18
N LEU A 239 0.34 4.67 -2.67
CA LEU A 239 1.63 4.06 -3.03
C LEU A 239 1.42 2.96 -4.07
N PHE A 240 2.12 3.05 -5.22
CA PHE A 240 1.94 2.11 -6.33
C PHE A 240 3.21 2.01 -7.19
N PRO A 241 3.39 0.91 -7.96
CA PRO A 241 4.48 0.80 -8.94
C PRO A 241 4.28 1.77 -10.11
N SER A 242 5.33 2.44 -10.56
CA SER A 242 5.28 3.43 -11.66
C SER A 242 4.76 2.85 -12.98
N GLU A 243 5.01 1.56 -13.25
CA GLU A 243 4.49 0.87 -14.44
C GLU A 243 2.99 0.50 -14.34
N ASN A 244 2.35 0.62 -13.16
CA ASN A 244 0.92 0.36 -13.03
C ASN A 244 0.09 1.53 -13.55
N LYS A 245 -0.15 1.54 -14.85
CA LYS A 245 -0.90 2.60 -15.55
C LYS A 245 -2.36 2.70 -15.10
N GLU A 246 -2.96 1.63 -14.58
CA GLU A 246 -4.33 1.67 -14.07
C GLU A 246 -4.39 2.56 -12.82
N CYS A 247 -3.44 2.43 -11.89
CA CYS A 247 -3.31 3.32 -10.75
C CYS A 247 -3.06 4.78 -11.19
N ALA A 248 -2.11 5.01 -12.10
CA ALA A 248 -1.81 6.35 -12.58
C ALA A 248 -3.03 7.04 -13.24
N ASN A 249 -3.80 6.31 -14.04
CA ASN A 249 -5.02 6.80 -14.67
C ASN A 249 -6.13 7.09 -13.63
N ALA A 250 -6.27 6.22 -12.62
CA ALA A 250 -7.24 6.44 -11.54
C ALA A 250 -6.89 7.68 -10.72
N ILE A 251 -5.62 7.88 -10.38
CA ILE A 251 -5.12 9.08 -9.70
C ILE A 251 -5.45 10.34 -10.50
N THR A 252 -5.22 10.33 -11.81
CA THR A 252 -5.52 11.48 -12.67
C THR A 252 -7.00 11.83 -12.64
N LYS A 253 -7.89 10.82 -12.74
CA LYS A 253 -9.34 11.03 -12.66
C LYS A 253 -9.77 11.50 -11.28
N TYR A 254 -9.17 10.95 -10.23
CA TYR A 254 -9.49 11.28 -8.85
C TYR A 254 -9.15 12.73 -8.51
N LYS A 255 -8.00 13.22 -8.93
CA LYS A 255 -7.60 14.63 -8.73
C LYS A 255 -8.57 15.63 -9.38
N GLN A 256 -9.26 15.24 -10.45
CA GLN A 256 -10.26 16.11 -11.10
C GLN A 256 -11.52 16.35 -10.25
N THR A 257 -11.68 15.64 -9.15
CA THR A 257 -12.82 15.80 -8.22
C THR A 257 -12.51 16.72 -7.04
N PHE A 258 -11.30 17.26 -6.95
CA PHE A 258 -10.87 18.09 -5.83
C PHE A 258 -11.27 19.56 -6.02
N LEU A 259 -11.51 20.23 -4.92
CA LEU A 259 -11.56 21.68 -4.91
C LEU A 259 -10.14 22.27 -5.12
N PRO A 260 -10.01 23.51 -5.61
CA PRO A 260 -8.73 24.17 -5.76
C PRO A 260 -7.89 24.14 -4.47
N ASN A 261 -6.57 23.96 -4.62
CA ASN A 261 -5.59 23.95 -3.54
C ASN A 261 -5.67 22.74 -2.58
N LYS A 262 -6.48 21.70 -2.88
CA LYS A 262 -6.57 20.48 -2.05
C LYS A 262 -5.57 19.39 -2.47
N GLU A 263 -4.94 19.51 -3.62
CA GLU A 263 -4.00 18.52 -4.15
C GLU A 263 -2.82 18.23 -3.22
N ASN A 264 -2.43 19.21 -2.40
CA ASN A 264 -1.29 19.09 -1.49
C ASN A 264 -1.50 18.07 -0.35
N TYR A 265 -2.71 17.59 -0.11
CA TYR A 265 -3.06 16.62 0.90
C TYR A 265 -3.18 15.18 0.34
N PHE A 266 -3.21 15.05 -0.99
CA PHE A 266 -3.18 13.77 -1.67
C PHE A 266 -1.83 13.58 -2.35
N LYS A 267 -1.10 12.58 -1.94
CA LYS A 267 0.31 12.35 -2.30
C LYS A 267 0.50 11.02 -3.01
N PRO A 268 0.23 10.96 -4.34
CA PRO A 268 0.62 9.79 -5.11
C PRO A 268 2.12 9.60 -5.05
N LEU A 269 2.55 8.40 -4.69
CA LEU A 269 3.96 8.05 -4.53
C LEU A 269 4.24 6.75 -5.26
N THR A 270 5.32 6.70 -6.04
CA THR A 270 5.74 5.44 -6.65
C THR A 270 6.64 4.66 -5.69
N ILE A 271 6.53 3.32 -5.73
CA ILE A 271 7.38 2.44 -4.91
C ILE A 271 8.84 2.65 -5.27
N GLU A 272 9.13 2.87 -6.56
CA GLU A 272 10.49 3.15 -7.04
C GLU A 272 11.10 4.41 -6.40
N LYS A 273 10.28 5.44 -6.17
CA LYS A 273 10.78 6.69 -5.58
C LYS A 273 11.20 6.49 -4.12
N ILE A 274 10.37 5.84 -3.29
CA ILE A 274 10.72 5.58 -1.89
C ILE A 274 11.91 4.60 -1.79
N VAL A 275 11.96 3.56 -2.62
CA VAL A 275 13.07 2.61 -2.64
C VAL A 275 14.37 3.27 -3.13
N GLY A 276 14.29 4.18 -4.10
CA GLY A 276 15.42 4.99 -4.54
C GLY A 276 16.03 5.79 -3.39
N LEU A 277 15.22 6.50 -2.62
CA LEU A 277 15.68 7.22 -1.43
C LEU A 277 16.25 6.29 -0.35
N LEU A 278 15.61 5.16 -0.10
CA LEU A 278 16.13 4.17 0.85
C LEU A 278 17.54 3.71 0.47
N LYS A 279 17.81 3.47 -0.81
CA LYS A 279 19.14 3.09 -1.32
C LYS A 279 20.18 4.20 -1.18
N GLU A 280 19.77 5.46 -1.25
CA GLU A 280 20.65 6.62 -1.02
C GLU A 280 20.99 6.79 0.46
N LYS A 281 20.06 6.48 1.35
CA LYS A 281 20.19 6.74 2.79
C LYS A 281 20.66 5.52 3.59
N SER A 282 20.63 4.32 3.04
CA SER A 282 21.01 3.09 3.74
C SER A 282 21.63 2.06 2.80
N THR A 283 22.54 1.26 3.35
CA THR A 283 23.19 0.13 2.66
C THR A 283 22.63 -1.22 3.09
N GLU A 284 21.56 -1.24 3.87
CA GLU A 284 20.96 -2.48 4.37
C GLU A 284 20.48 -3.39 3.24
N ASN A 285 20.75 -4.68 3.39
CA ASN A 285 20.56 -5.67 2.32
C ASN A 285 19.09 -5.84 1.92
N TRP A 286 18.17 -5.69 2.89
CA TRP A 286 16.75 -5.85 2.62
C TRP A 286 16.21 -4.90 1.54
N ILE A 287 16.82 -3.70 1.40
CA ILE A 287 16.45 -2.71 0.38
C ILE A 287 16.74 -3.22 -1.03
N LYS A 288 17.92 -3.85 -1.20
CA LYS A 288 18.31 -4.47 -2.47
C LYS A 288 17.42 -5.68 -2.79
N GLU A 289 17.13 -6.48 -1.78
CA GLU A 289 16.23 -7.63 -1.94
C GLU A 289 14.80 -7.20 -2.25
N PHE A 290 14.34 -6.10 -1.65
CA PHE A 290 13.04 -5.51 -1.98
C PHE A 290 12.99 -5.06 -3.45
N GLU A 291 14.00 -4.29 -3.90
CA GLU A 291 14.09 -3.84 -5.29
C GLU A 291 14.12 -5.03 -6.26
N ASP A 292 14.95 -6.04 -5.98
CA ASP A 292 15.06 -7.22 -6.83
C ASP A 292 13.75 -8.01 -6.94
N ARG A 293 13.05 -8.15 -5.83
CA ARG A 293 11.79 -8.88 -5.76
C ARG A 293 10.63 -8.14 -6.39
N TYR A 294 10.48 -6.85 -6.13
CA TYR A 294 9.24 -6.11 -6.46
C TYR A 294 9.37 -5.18 -7.65
N LEU A 295 10.58 -4.75 -8.02
CA LEU A 295 10.79 -3.70 -9.01
C LEU A 295 11.70 -4.10 -10.17
N ASN A 296 12.45 -5.22 -10.09
CA ASN A 296 13.38 -5.63 -11.14
C ASN A 296 12.65 -6.30 -12.33
N PHE A 297 11.79 -5.53 -13.00
CA PHE A 297 11.03 -5.99 -14.16
C PHE A 297 11.90 -6.36 -15.38
N ASN A 298 13.20 -6.04 -15.38
CA ASN A 298 14.11 -6.50 -16.43
C ASN A 298 14.15 -8.03 -16.51
N LYS A 299 13.99 -8.74 -15.38
CA LYS A 299 13.88 -10.21 -15.34
C LYS A 299 12.71 -10.75 -16.16
N THR A 300 11.67 -9.96 -16.38
CA THR A 300 10.47 -10.37 -17.13
C THR A 300 10.60 -10.17 -18.66
N ASN A 301 11.65 -9.50 -19.10
CA ASN A 301 11.90 -9.17 -20.50
C ASN A 301 12.93 -10.10 -21.16
N ALA A 302 13.50 -11.06 -20.42
CA ALA A 302 14.51 -11.96 -20.96
C ALA A 302 13.98 -12.74 -22.16
N SER A 303 14.61 -12.49 -23.31
CA SER A 303 14.50 -13.35 -24.50
C SER A 303 15.48 -14.52 -24.30
N TRP A 304 14.95 -15.71 -24.36
CA TRP A 304 15.74 -16.97 -24.43
C TRP A 304 15.77 -17.46 -25.85
#